data_8c8ef8bdc561db0ee8d1dff6ce65cc36
#
_entry.id   8c8ef8bdc561db0ee8d1dff6ce65cc36
#
_cell.length_a   1.000
_cell.length_b   1.000
_cell.length_c   1.000
_cell.angle_alpha   90.00
_cell.angle_beta   90.00
_cell.angle_gamma   90.00
#
_symmetry.space_group_name_H-M   'P 1'
#
loop_
_entity.id
_entity.type
_entity.pdbx_description
1 polymer ?
#
loop_
_entity_poly.entity_id
_entity_poly.type
_entity_poly.pdbx_seq_one_letter_code
_entity_poly.pdbx_strand_id
1 'polypeptide(L)'
;MPQDTNTALFKVIPQQLPEAEDGLEAIFELVAAGLYSLASMLLGEGEESVRLVEEAVANAEVSVCQDPQVARESSRRDLCAAALKVLAQRDPESLAAPAGLAPASVCIEEDDLASAGISSEELEGMIAGPERDRVREWLESLPTWIRVVFVLRAVAGFSAAETAALLRTHGGPDAAAWTPDAAREVFRQGLCSLASQLLQASAAR
;
A
#
# COMPACT_ATOMS: atom_id res chain seq x y z
N MET A 1 -74.09 8.29 15.87
CA MET A 1 -72.70 8.69 16.20
C MET A 1 -71.78 7.93 15.29
N PRO A 2 -71.22 8.48 14.22
CA PRO A 2 -70.16 7.84 13.43
C PRO A 2 -68.80 8.29 13.97
N GLN A 3 -67.92 7.33 14.16
CA GLN A 3 -66.52 7.50 14.57
C GLN A 3 -65.66 7.92 13.36
N ASP A 4 -65.06 9.06 13.45
CA ASP A 4 -64.08 9.56 12.50
C ASP A 4 -62.79 8.78 12.64
N THR A 5 -62.49 7.96 11.63
CA THR A 5 -61.22 7.22 11.52
C THR A 5 -60.20 8.17 10.89
N ASN A 6 -59.35 8.76 11.68
CA ASN A 6 -58.25 9.61 11.24
C ASN A 6 -57.15 8.73 10.65
N THR A 7 -57.18 8.60 9.30
CA THR A 7 -56.13 7.92 8.55
C THR A 7 -54.98 8.90 8.36
N ALA A 8 -54.01 8.84 9.24
CA ALA A 8 -52.75 9.58 9.10
C ALA A 8 -51.97 8.95 7.90
N LEU A 9 -52.04 9.64 6.79
CA LEU A 9 -51.20 9.36 5.62
C LEU A 9 -49.75 9.63 6.02
N PHE A 10 -48.99 8.57 6.28
CA PHE A 10 -47.55 8.63 6.32
C PHE A 10 -47.06 9.02 4.93
N LYS A 11 -46.70 10.29 4.81
CA LYS A 11 -46.02 10.82 3.65
C LYS A 11 -44.58 10.27 3.70
N VAL A 12 -44.36 9.12 3.05
CA VAL A 12 -43.02 8.59 2.82
C VAL A 12 -42.31 9.60 1.93
N ILE A 13 -41.47 10.40 2.53
CA ILE A 13 -40.50 11.21 1.80
C ILE A 13 -39.56 10.19 1.15
N PRO A 14 -39.45 10.11 -0.19
CA PRO A 14 -38.42 9.30 -0.80
C PRO A 14 -37.08 9.89 -0.34
N GLN A 15 -36.36 9.18 0.53
CA GLN A 15 -34.92 9.41 0.69
C GLN A 15 -34.34 9.19 -0.69
N GLN A 16 -33.92 10.27 -1.32
CA GLN A 16 -33.08 10.18 -2.51
C GLN A 16 -31.85 9.38 -2.08
N LEU A 17 -31.79 8.13 -2.53
CA LEU A 17 -30.56 7.40 -2.56
C LEU A 17 -29.59 8.27 -3.36
N PRO A 18 -28.35 8.50 -2.89
CA PRO A 18 -27.35 9.19 -3.71
C PRO A 18 -27.33 8.51 -5.07
N GLU A 19 -27.36 9.31 -6.11
CA GLU A 19 -27.42 8.79 -7.47
C GLU A 19 -26.27 7.83 -7.66
N ALA A 20 -26.48 6.71 -8.32
CA ALA A 20 -25.48 5.64 -8.43
C ALA A 20 -24.16 6.12 -9.06
N GLU A 21 -24.22 7.24 -9.80
CA GLU A 21 -23.07 7.93 -10.38
C GLU A 21 -22.18 8.57 -9.30
N ASP A 22 -22.75 9.27 -8.31
CA ASP A 22 -21.99 9.89 -7.18
C ASP A 22 -21.28 8.81 -6.33
N GLY A 23 -21.92 7.67 -6.15
CA GLY A 23 -21.35 6.55 -5.41
C GLY A 23 -20.18 5.89 -6.13
N LEU A 24 -20.25 5.78 -7.46
CA LEU A 24 -19.19 5.21 -8.28
C LEU A 24 -17.96 6.14 -8.31
N GLU A 25 -18.19 7.44 -8.48
CA GLU A 25 -17.14 8.46 -8.46
C GLU A 25 -16.39 8.48 -7.12
N ALA A 26 -17.11 8.45 -6.00
CA ALA A 26 -16.51 8.36 -4.67
C ALA A 26 -15.66 7.09 -4.47
N ILE A 27 -16.06 5.95 -5.03
CA ILE A 27 -15.27 4.72 -5.01
C ILE A 27 -14.01 4.87 -5.86
N PHE A 28 -14.11 5.46 -7.05
CA PHE A 28 -12.95 5.72 -7.90
C PHE A 28 -11.95 6.66 -7.24
N GLU A 29 -12.41 7.74 -6.62
CA GLU A 29 -11.56 8.66 -5.86
C GLU A 29 -10.83 7.96 -4.72
N LEU A 30 -11.53 7.12 -3.96
CA LEU A 30 -10.93 6.37 -2.85
C LEU A 30 -9.85 5.38 -3.33
N VAL A 31 -10.12 4.68 -4.44
CA VAL A 31 -9.16 3.74 -5.05
C VAL A 31 -7.96 4.50 -5.60
N ALA A 32 -8.18 5.60 -6.30
CA ALA A 32 -7.12 6.42 -6.86
C ALA A 32 -6.24 7.03 -5.75
N ALA A 33 -6.82 7.51 -4.66
CA ALA A 33 -6.08 8.02 -3.51
C ALA A 33 -5.18 6.94 -2.87
N GLY A 34 -5.69 5.71 -2.73
CA GLY A 34 -4.91 4.58 -2.22
C GLY A 34 -3.76 4.19 -3.15
N LEU A 35 -3.99 4.19 -4.46
CA LEU A 35 -2.97 3.92 -5.46
C LEU A 35 -1.91 5.03 -5.49
N TYR A 36 -2.31 6.30 -5.38
CA TYR A 36 -1.37 7.43 -5.31
C TYR A 36 -0.49 7.36 -4.06
N SER A 37 -1.06 7.04 -2.92
CA SER A 37 -0.29 6.85 -1.69
C SER A 37 0.77 5.76 -1.86
N LEU A 38 0.42 4.64 -2.46
CA LEU A 38 1.33 3.53 -2.74
C LEU A 38 2.43 3.94 -3.74
N ALA A 39 2.07 4.62 -4.84
CA ALA A 39 3.01 5.12 -5.83
C ALA A 39 4.01 6.11 -5.21
N SER A 40 3.53 7.05 -4.40
CA SER A 40 4.37 8.06 -3.75
C SER A 40 5.35 7.46 -2.73
N MET A 41 4.98 6.38 -2.06
CA MET A 41 5.91 5.67 -1.15
C MET A 41 7.02 4.93 -1.91
N LEU A 42 6.74 4.46 -3.13
CA LEU A 42 7.72 3.74 -3.96
C LEU A 42 8.64 4.70 -4.71
N LEU A 43 8.07 5.72 -5.36
CA LEU A 43 8.76 6.60 -6.32
C LEU A 43 9.10 7.98 -5.75
N GLY A 44 8.48 8.38 -4.64
CA GLY A 44 8.46 9.75 -4.13
C GLY A 44 7.23 10.52 -4.63
N GLU A 45 6.95 11.69 -4.04
CA GLU A 45 5.89 12.58 -4.53
C GLU A 45 6.31 13.27 -5.83
N GLY A 46 5.37 13.37 -6.77
CA GLY A 46 5.61 14.10 -8.02
C GLY A 46 4.76 13.62 -9.18
N GLU A 47 5.00 14.23 -10.33
CA GLU A 47 4.26 13.95 -11.58
C GLU A 47 4.37 12.49 -12.03
N GLU A 48 5.45 11.82 -11.70
CA GLU A 48 5.66 10.43 -12.10
C GLU A 48 4.75 9.48 -11.32
N SER A 49 4.54 9.72 -10.03
CA SER A 49 3.57 8.96 -9.23
C SER A 49 2.14 9.20 -9.71
N VAL A 50 1.80 10.43 -10.10
CA VAL A 50 0.50 10.75 -10.71
C VAL A 50 0.32 10.00 -12.03
N ARG A 51 1.30 10.07 -12.93
CA ARG A 51 1.26 9.37 -14.22
C ARG A 51 1.11 7.87 -14.07
N LEU A 52 1.81 7.29 -13.10
CA LEU A 52 1.72 5.85 -12.82
C LEU A 52 0.31 5.45 -12.39
N VAL A 53 -0.34 6.27 -11.58
CA VAL A 53 -1.73 6.04 -11.15
C VAL A 53 -2.69 6.19 -12.32
N GLU A 54 -2.53 7.22 -13.14
CA GLU A 54 -3.35 7.42 -14.34
C GLU A 54 -3.24 6.22 -15.30
N GLU A 55 -2.03 5.70 -15.53
CA GLU A 55 -1.81 4.51 -16.34
C GLU A 55 -2.44 3.26 -15.70
N ALA A 56 -2.31 3.08 -14.38
CA ALA A 56 -2.89 1.95 -13.68
C ALA A 56 -4.43 1.97 -13.73
N VAL A 57 -5.04 3.14 -13.58
CA VAL A 57 -6.49 3.33 -13.67
C VAL A 57 -6.99 3.14 -15.11
N ALA A 58 -6.26 3.70 -16.10
CA ALA A 58 -6.63 3.58 -17.51
C ALA A 58 -6.56 2.13 -18.03
N ASN A 59 -5.64 1.32 -17.49
CA ASN A 59 -5.46 -0.07 -17.84
C ASN A 59 -6.27 -1.04 -16.97
N ALA A 60 -6.95 -0.54 -15.93
CA ALA A 60 -7.77 -1.38 -15.09
C ALA A 60 -8.98 -1.89 -15.89
N GLU A 61 -8.99 -3.17 -16.22
CA GLU A 61 -10.17 -3.83 -16.79
C GLU A 61 -11.23 -4.00 -15.70
N VAL A 62 -11.99 -2.92 -15.44
CA VAL A 62 -13.11 -2.96 -14.50
C VAL A 62 -14.30 -3.59 -15.19
N SER A 63 -14.48 -4.89 -15.03
CA SER A 63 -15.72 -5.56 -15.40
C SER A 63 -16.75 -5.29 -14.32
N VAL A 64 -17.95 -4.85 -14.72
CA VAL A 64 -19.10 -4.61 -13.82
C VAL A 64 -19.49 -5.85 -12.99
N CYS A 65 -19.01 -7.04 -13.40
CA CYS A 65 -19.23 -8.32 -12.72
C CYS A 65 -18.03 -8.79 -11.88
N GLN A 66 -16.96 -8.02 -11.81
CA GLN A 66 -15.76 -8.39 -11.06
C GLN A 66 -15.93 -8.02 -9.58
N ASP A 67 -15.47 -8.90 -8.70
CA ASP A 67 -15.39 -8.61 -7.28
C ASP A 67 -14.49 -7.37 -7.05
N PRO A 68 -14.99 -6.31 -6.39
CA PRO A 68 -14.22 -5.10 -6.12
C PRO A 68 -12.89 -5.36 -5.41
N GLN A 69 -12.82 -6.41 -4.59
CA GLN A 69 -11.60 -6.80 -3.90
C GLN A 69 -10.55 -7.31 -4.88
N VAL A 70 -10.94 -8.18 -5.80
CA VAL A 70 -10.05 -8.72 -6.84
C VAL A 70 -9.55 -7.59 -7.76
N ALA A 71 -10.42 -6.65 -8.13
CA ALA A 71 -10.04 -5.50 -8.93
C ALA A 71 -9.00 -4.63 -8.21
N ARG A 72 -9.18 -4.39 -6.91
CA ARG A 72 -8.25 -3.62 -6.07
C ARG A 72 -6.88 -4.30 -5.96
N GLU A 73 -6.86 -5.61 -5.72
CA GLU A 73 -5.62 -6.39 -5.63
C GLU A 73 -4.87 -6.42 -6.95
N SER A 74 -5.57 -6.57 -8.07
CA SER A 74 -4.98 -6.51 -9.42
C SER A 74 -4.37 -5.13 -9.69
N SER A 75 -5.12 -4.05 -9.47
CA SER A 75 -4.64 -2.68 -9.69
C SER A 75 -3.41 -2.34 -8.83
N ARG A 76 -3.39 -2.78 -7.57
CA ARG A 76 -2.21 -2.63 -6.69
C ARG A 76 -1.01 -3.40 -7.24
N ARG A 77 -1.21 -4.62 -7.72
CA ARG A 77 -0.14 -5.45 -8.29
C ARG A 77 0.44 -4.81 -9.55
N ASP A 78 -0.41 -4.33 -10.45
CA ASP A 78 0.00 -3.71 -11.71
C ASP A 78 0.73 -2.40 -11.46
N LEU A 79 0.25 -1.57 -10.54
CA LEU A 79 0.94 -0.35 -10.11
C LEU A 79 2.32 -0.66 -9.53
N CYS A 80 2.44 -1.63 -8.63
CA CYS A 80 3.72 -2.02 -8.05
C CYS A 80 4.69 -2.55 -9.12
N ALA A 81 4.21 -3.37 -10.07
CA ALA A 81 5.01 -3.86 -11.19
C ALA A 81 5.53 -2.72 -12.07
N ALA A 82 4.69 -1.73 -12.35
CA ALA A 82 5.08 -0.55 -13.12
C ALA A 82 6.07 0.34 -12.34
N ALA A 83 5.85 0.56 -11.05
CA ALA A 83 6.80 1.29 -10.19
C ALA A 83 8.18 0.64 -10.14
N LEU A 84 8.25 -0.70 -10.03
CA LEU A 84 9.51 -1.43 -10.04
C LEU A 84 10.26 -1.25 -11.37
N LYS A 85 9.57 -1.25 -12.51
CA LYS A 85 10.19 -0.98 -13.82
C LYS A 85 10.77 0.43 -13.88
N VAL A 86 10.06 1.43 -13.37
CA VAL A 86 10.54 2.82 -13.31
C VAL A 86 11.81 2.91 -12.44
N LEU A 87 11.80 2.30 -11.25
CA LEU A 87 12.97 2.28 -10.37
C LEU A 87 14.17 1.59 -11.02
N ALA A 88 13.96 0.43 -11.64
CA ALA A 88 15.01 -0.30 -12.35
C ALA A 88 15.59 0.48 -13.55
N GLN A 89 14.78 1.32 -14.20
CA GLN A 89 15.25 2.19 -15.28
C GLN A 89 16.06 3.38 -14.78
N ARG A 90 15.71 3.92 -13.60
CA ARG A 90 16.45 5.04 -12.99
C ARG A 90 17.81 4.61 -12.44
N ASP A 91 17.82 3.49 -11.74
CA ASP A 91 19.01 2.94 -11.10
C ASP A 91 18.89 1.42 -11.03
N PRO A 92 19.46 0.69 -12.00
CA PRO A 92 19.37 -0.77 -12.07
C PRO A 92 19.91 -1.48 -10.83
N GLU A 93 20.95 -0.94 -10.19
CA GLU A 93 21.58 -1.55 -9.01
C GLU A 93 20.74 -1.35 -7.75
N SER A 94 19.85 -0.34 -7.72
CA SER A 94 19.06 0.02 -6.53
C SER A 94 18.08 -1.07 -6.08
N LEU A 95 17.72 -2.00 -6.96
CA LEU A 95 16.85 -3.14 -6.70
C LEU A 95 17.59 -4.48 -6.67
N ALA A 96 18.92 -4.47 -6.73
CA ALA A 96 19.72 -5.67 -6.58
C ALA A 96 19.44 -6.37 -5.24
N ALA A 97 19.38 -7.70 -5.27
CA ALA A 97 19.27 -8.45 -4.02
C ALA A 97 20.56 -8.27 -3.21
N PRO A 98 20.49 -7.86 -1.96
CA PRO A 98 21.69 -7.62 -1.16
C PRO A 98 22.47 -8.91 -0.96
N ALA A 99 23.79 -8.87 -1.27
CA ALA A 99 24.68 -9.97 -1.03
C ALA A 99 25.04 -10.08 0.47
N GLY A 100 24.93 -11.28 1.03
CA GLY A 100 25.42 -11.54 2.40
C GLY A 100 24.61 -10.84 3.48
N LEU A 101 23.28 -10.87 3.38
CA LEU A 101 22.41 -10.48 4.48
C LEU A 101 22.82 -11.24 5.73
N ALA A 102 23.49 -10.55 6.66
CA ALA A 102 23.68 -11.11 7.99
C ALA A 102 22.28 -11.31 8.57
N PRO A 103 21.98 -12.49 9.17
CA PRO A 103 20.71 -12.65 9.85
C PRO A 103 20.58 -11.51 10.84
N ALA A 104 19.55 -10.68 10.70
CA ALA A 104 19.32 -9.58 11.62
C ALA A 104 19.24 -10.20 13.02
N SER A 105 20.16 -9.82 13.88
CA SER A 105 20.15 -10.27 15.24
C SER A 105 18.79 -9.92 15.86
N VAL A 106 17.98 -10.94 16.04
CA VAL A 106 16.76 -11.06 16.86
C VAL A 106 16.10 -9.72 17.21
N CYS A 107 15.59 -8.98 16.21
CA CYS A 107 14.82 -7.79 16.55
C CYS A 107 13.31 -8.05 16.56
N ILE A 108 12.78 -8.66 15.55
CA ILE A 108 11.32 -8.90 15.43
C ILE A 108 11.12 -10.04 14.43
N GLU A 109 10.35 -11.06 14.78
CA GLU A 109 9.94 -12.11 13.84
C GLU A 109 8.71 -11.64 13.03
N GLU A 110 8.47 -12.26 11.88
CA GLU A 110 7.40 -11.85 10.95
C GLU A 110 6.00 -11.93 11.59
N ASP A 111 5.83 -12.86 12.54
CA ASP A 111 4.62 -13.01 13.35
C ASP A 111 4.52 -11.96 14.47
N ASP A 112 5.58 -11.21 14.74
CA ASP A 112 5.64 -10.23 15.82
C ASP A 112 5.00 -8.89 15.48
N LEU A 113 4.70 -8.59 14.20
CA LEU A 113 3.87 -7.46 13.84
C LEU A 113 2.48 -7.57 14.45
N ALA A 114 1.89 -8.76 14.40
CA ALA A 114 0.62 -9.03 15.05
C ALA A 114 0.76 -9.06 16.58
N SER A 115 1.89 -9.56 17.11
CA SER A 115 2.17 -9.58 18.55
C SER A 115 2.64 -8.23 19.10
N ALA A 116 3.22 -7.36 18.27
CA ALA A 116 3.48 -5.95 18.60
C ALA A 116 2.21 -5.08 18.53
N GLY A 117 1.07 -5.66 18.14
CA GLY A 117 -0.21 -4.95 18.06
C GLY A 117 -0.30 -3.95 16.91
N ILE A 118 0.62 -4.01 15.94
CA ILE A 118 0.56 -3.18 14.73
C ILE A 118 -0.17 -3.98 13.65
N SER A 119 -1.48 -3.76 13.54
CA SER A 119 -2.26 -4.28 12.42
C SER A 119 -1.93 -3.52 11.12
N SER A 120 -2.22 -4.15 9.98
CA SER A 120 -2.12 -3.45 8.68
C SER A 120 -2.96 -2.17 8.64
N GLU A 121 -4.12 -2.15 9.33
CA GLU A 121 -4.99 -0.98 9.49
C GLU A 121 -4.33 0.13 10.31
N GLU A 122 -3.62 -0.21 11.39
CA GLU A 122 -2.89 0.78 12.20
C GLU A 122 -1.70 1.35 11.41
N LEU A 123 -1.00 0.52 10.65
CA LEU A 123 0.07 0.98 9.77
C LEU A 123 -0.48 1.90 8.67
N GLU A 124 -1.60 1.53 8.04
CA GLU A 124 -2.31 2.42 7.09
C GLU A 124 -2.76 3.72 7.76
N GLY A 125 -3.26 3.66 8.98
CA GLY A 125 -3.64 4.82 9.79
C GLY A 125 -2.45 5.73 10.12
N MET A 126 -1.28 5.18 10.40
CA MET A 126 -0.04 5.94 10.60
C MET A 126 0.43 6.60 9.31
N ILE A 127 0.29 5.92 8.19
CA ILE A 127 0.67 6.39 6.86
C ILE A 127 -0.31 7.46 6.33
N ALA A 128 -1.59 7.36 6.64
CA ALA A 128 -2.65 8.31 6.24
C ALA A 128 -2.89 9.42 7.27
N GLY A 129 -2.38 9.28 8.51
CA GLY A 129 -2.64 10.17 9.63
C GLY A 129 -1.67 11.34 9.76
N PRO A 130 -1.71 12.07 10.91
CA PRO A 130 -0.87 13.23 11.18
C PRO A 130 0.64 12.90 11.25
N GLU A 131 1.03 11.65 11.40
CA GLU A 131 2.42 11.18 11.38
C GLU A 131 2.92 10.83 9.96
N ARG A 132 2.06 11.03 8.93
CA ARG A 132 2.35 10.69 7.53
C ARG A 132 3.67 11.23 7.03
N ASP A 133 3.95 12.50 7.30
CA ASP A 133 5.17 13.16 6.81
C ASP A 133 6.42 12.53 7.44
N ARG A 134 6.35 12.18 8.73
CA ARG A 134 7.44 11.50 9.43
C ARG A 134 7.70 10.08 8.88
N VAL A 135 6.63 9.32 8.61
CA VAL A 135 6.77 7.98 8.02
C VAL A 135 7.35 8.08 6.61
N ARG A 136 6.96 9.10 5.86
CA ARG A 136 7.52 9.36 4.52
C ARG A 136 8.99 9.72 4.59
N GLU A 137 9.40 10.68 5.41
CA GLU A 137 10.80 11.05 5.61
C GLU A 137 11.65 9.83 6.00
N TRP A 138 11.11 8.98 6.87
CA TRP A 138 11.77 7.73 7.23
C TRP A 138 11.91 6.79 6.03
N LEU A 139 10.84 6.56 5.26
CA LEU A 139 10.89 5.72 4.05
C LEU A 139 11.91 6.25 3.04
N GLU A 140 11.96 7.56 2.84
CA GLU A 140 12.92 8.21 1.93
C GLU A 140 14.37 8.08 2.41
N SER A 141 14.59 7.99 3.72
CA SER A 141 15.91 7.77 4.30
C SER A 141 16.44 6.34 4.14
N LEU A 142 15.55 5.38 3.81
CA LEU A 142 15.94 3.99 3.62
C LEU A 142 16.61 3.76 2.25
N PRO A 143 17.55 2.82 2.15
CA PRO A 143 17.98 2.28 0.88
C PRO A 143 16.77 1.82 0.04
N THR A 144 16.81 2.05 -1.28
CA THR A 144 15.66 1.80 -2.18
C THR A 144 15.13 0.38 -2.05
N TRP A 145 16.00 -0.63 -1.99
CA TRP A 145 15.60 -2.03 -1.87
C TRP A 145 14.88 -2.34 -0.54
N ILE A 146 15.26 -1.72 0.60
CA ILE A 146 14.55 -1.87 1.88
C ILE A 146 13.18 -1.19 1.78
N ARG A 147 13.15 0.05 1.31
CA ARG A 147 11.90 0.81 1.14
C ARG A 147 10.91 0.05 0.28
N VAL A 148 11.35 -0.44 -0.88
CA VAL A 148 10.50 -1.18 -1.80
C VAL A 148 9.94 -2.46 -1.16
N VAL A 149 10.79 -3.30 -0.56
CA VAL A 149 10.32 -4.53 0.10
C VAL A 149 9.36 -4.19 1.25
N PHE A 150 9.66 -3.17 2.04
CA PHE A 150 8.80 -2.73 3.13
C PHE A 150 7.42 -2.30 2.61
N VAL A 151 7.36 -1.45 1.58
CA VAL A 151 6.10 -0.97 1.01
C VAL A 151 5.31 -2.10 0.36
N LEU A 152 5.95 -2.99 -0.39
CA LEU A 152 5.29 -4.14 -1.01
C LEU A 152 4.66 -5.08 0.04
N ARG A 153 5.33 -5.30 1.17
CA ARG A 153 4.84 -6.19 2.21
C ARG A 153 3.86 -5.55 3.17
N ALA A 154 4.23 -4.39 3.74
CA ALA A 154 3.46 -3.75 4.80
C ALA A 154 2.26 -2.96 4.27
N VAL A 155 2.38 -2.34 3.09
CA VAL A 155 1.34 -1.45 2.53
C VAL A 155 0.55 -2.14 1.43
N ALA A 156 1.23 -2.76 0.47
CA ALA A 156 0.54 -3.45 -0.62
C ALA A 156 0.01 -4.84 -0.22
N GLY A 157 0.48 -5.40 0.91
CA GLY A 157 -0.02 -6.66 1.47
C GLY A 157 0.51 -7.93 0.79
N PHE A 158 1.57 -7.83 -0.01
CA PHE A 158 2.13 -9.00 -0.68
C PHE A 158 2.91 -9.90 0.29
N SER A 159 2.80 -11.20 0.11
CA SER A 159 3.64 -12.18 0.79
C SER A 159 5.12 -12.05 0.37
N ALA A 160 6.04 -12.62 1.15
CA ALA A 160 7.45 -12.65 0.79
C ALA A 160 7.72 -13.33 -0.57
N ALA A 161 6.94 -14.37 -0.89
CA ALA A 161 7.03 -15.06 -2.17
C ALA A 161 6.59 -14.18 -3.34
N GLU A 162 5.48 -13.46 -3.20
CA GLU A 162 4.97 -12.53 -4.22
C GLU A 162 5.90 -11.33 -4.38
N THR A 163 6.41 -10.76 -3.28
CA THR A 163 7.39 -9.68 -3.30
C THR A 163 8.65 -10.08 -4.07
N ALA A 164 9.23 -11.24 -3.76
CA ALA A 164 10.39 -11.75 -4.48
C ALA A 164 10.07 -12.04 -5.96
N ALA A 165 8.88 -12.52 -6.29
CA ALA A 165 8.44 -12.75 -7.66
C ALA A 165 8.30 -11.44 -8.44
N LEU A 166 7.68 -10.41 -7.86
CA LEU A 166 7.54 -9.08 -8.45
C LEU A 166 8.91 -8.44 -8.74
N LEU A 167 9.82 -8.49 -7.76
CA LEU A 167 11.19 -7.98 -7.92
C LEU A 167 11.94 -8.69 -9.04
N ARG A 168 11.94 -10.03 -9.08
CA ARG A 168 12.58 -10.79 -10.16
C ARG A 168 12.02 -10.49 -11.55
N THR A 169 10.70 -10.25 -11.62
CA THR A 169 10.03 -10.07 -12.92
C THR A 169 10.14 -8.64 -13.42
N HIS A 170 10.14 -7.65 -12.52
CA HIS A 170 10.01 -6.24 -12.88
C HIS A 170 11.16 -5.35 -12.39
N GLY A 171 12.00 -5.82 -11.47
CA GLY A 171 13.11 -5.07 -10.88
C GLY A 171 14.39 -5.00 -11.72
N GLY A 172 14.35 -5.48 -12.96
CA GLY A 172 15.53 -5.49 -13.84
C GLY A 172 16.44 -6.70 -13.62
N PRO A 173 17.57 -6.77 -14.36
CA PRO A 173 18.46 -7.94 -14.37
C PRO A 173 19.12 -8.18 -13.01
N ASP A 174 19.46 -7.12 -12.28
CA ASP A 174 20.16 -7.21 -11.00
C ASP A 174 19.24 -7.70 -9.86
N ALA A 175 17.92 -7.65 -10.07
CA ALA A 175 16.92 -8.18 -9.16
C ALA A 175 16.66 -9.70 -9.33
N ALA A 176 17.33 -10.38 -10.25
CA ALA A 176 17.09 -11.81 -10.53
C ALA A 176 17.39 -12.73 -9.33
N ALA A 177 18.26 -12.31 -8.40
CA ALA A 177 18.68 -13.10 -7.24
C ALA A 177 17.72 -13.03 -6.04
N TRP A 178 16.62 -12.26 -6.10
CA TRP A 178 15.67 -12.17 -5.01
C TRP A 178 15.01 -13.53 -4.71
N THR A 179 15.03 -13.90 -3.44
CA THR A 179 14.34 -15.08 -2.90
C THR A 179 13.31 -14.67 -1.85
N PRO A 180 12.33 -15.54 -1.54
CA PRO A 180 11.40 -15.25 -0.44
C PRO A 180 12.10 -15.03 0.91
N ASP A 181 13.20 -15.76 1.17
CA ASP A 181 13.98 -15.59 2.40
C ASP A 181 14.69 -14.24 2.44
N ALA A 182 15.27 -13.79 1.31
CA ALA A 182 15.86 -12.45 1.21
C ALA A 182 14.78 -11.37 1.43
N ALA A 183 13.59 -11.53 0.85
CA ALA A 183 12.49 -10.58 1.06
C ALA A 183 12.03 -10.53 2.52
N ARG A 184 11.97 -11.67 3.23
CA ARG A 184 11.67 -11.70 4.68
C ARG A 184 12.74 -10.97 5.48
N GLU A 185 14.00 -11.26 5.23
CA GLU A 185 15.11 -10.68 5.97
C GLU A 185 15.18 -9.15 5.77
N VAL A 186 15.01 -8.69 4.53
CA VAL A 186 14.97 -7.26 4.21
C VAL A 186 13.77 -6.57 4.86
N PHE A 187 12.62 -7.20 4.86
CA PHE A 187 11.44 -6.68 5.54
C PHE A 187 11.68 -6.51 7.04
N ARG A 188 12.30 -7.51 7.68
CA ARG A 188 12.69 -7.45 9.08
C ARG A 188 13.65 -6.30 9.39
N GLN A 189 14.60 -6.01 8.50
CA GLN A 189 15.48 -4.84 8.63
C GLN A 189 14.69 -3.52 8.57
N GLY A 190 13.70 -3.41 7.69
CA GLY A 190 12.78 -2.27 7.64
C GLY A 190 12.02 -2.08 8.95
N LEU A 191 11.50 -3.17 9.53
CA LEU A 191 10.78 -3.14 10.81
C LEU A 191 11.69 -2.71 11.97
N CYS A 192 12.91 -3.23 12.04
CA CYS A 192 13.89 -2.81 13.05
C CYS A 192 14.24 -1.32 12.93
N SER A 193 14.34 -0.81 11.70
CA SER A 193 14.58 0.61 11.45
C SER A 193 13.38 1.45 11.93
N LEU A 194 12.14 1.04 11.62
CA LEU A 194 10.93 1.73 12.08
C LEU A 194 10.83 1.76 13.61
N ALA A 195 11.06 0.62 14.27
CA ALA A 195 11.05 0.53 15.73
C ALA A 195 12.08 1.47 16.37
N SER A 196 13.27 1.58 15.78
CA SER A 196 14.32 2.48 16.25
C SER A 196 13.89 3.95 16.13
N GLN A 197 13.23 4.33 15.04
CA GLN A 197 12.71 5.69 14.85
C GLN A 197 11.61 6.02 15.87
N LEU A 198 10.70 5.10 16.14
CA LEU A 198 9.63 5.31 17.11
C LEU A 198 10.18 5.46 18.54
N LEU A 199 11.17 4.67 18.92
CA LEU A 199 11.84 4.79 20.22
C LEU A 199 12.57 6.14 20.37
N GLN A 200 13.26 6.60 19.35
CA GLN A 200 13.92 7.91 19.37
C GLN A 200 12.91 9.06 19.49
N ALA A 201 11.79 8.98 18.77
CA ALA A 201 10.73 9.97 18.85
C ALA A 201 10.06 10.02 20.23
N SER A 202 9.94 8.88 20.92
CA SER A 202 9.40 8.82 22.27
C SER A 202 10.36 9.37 23.35
N ALA A 203 11.67 9.21 23.13
CA ALA A 203 12.69 9.71 24.05
C ALA A 203 12.94 11.23 23.94
N ALA A 204 12.51 11.86 22.85
CA ALA A 204 12.65 13.30 22.60
C ALA A 204 11.46 14.15 23.13
N ARG A 205 10.45 13.50 23.73
CA ARG A 205 9.29 14.17 24.39
C ARG A 205 9.49 14.24 25.89
#